data_d9480c35e8b466c40f9cc0951f265c28
#
_entry.id   d9480c35e8b466c40f9cc0951f265c28
#
_cell.length_a   1.000
_cell.length_b   1.000
_cell.length_c   1.000
_cell.angle_alpha   90.00
_cell.angle_beta   90.00
_cell.angle_gamma   90.00
#
_symmetry.space_group_name_H-M   'P 1'
#
loop_
_entity.id
_entity.type
_entity.pdbx_description
1 polymer ?
#
loop_
_entity_poly.entity_id
_entity_poly.type
_entity_poly.pdbx_seq_one_letter_code
_entity_poly.pdbx_strand_id
1 'polypeptide(L)'
;IRDCLLSRGLGDVYKRQAQSAFDEIKTAIAQRGGAGASKGRIVLATVKGDVHDIGKNIVKVILENYGFEVIDLGRDVPVETVVETVREKDVHLVGLSALMTTTLKSMEETIAALHAAKLDCKVMVGGAVLTPEYAEKIGADWYAKDAKQSADIAKEFFGA
;
A
#
# COMPACT_ATOMS: atom_id res chain seq x y z
N ILE A 1 18.28 -31.90 -11.55
CA ILE A 1 16.94 -32.03 -10.91
C ILE A 1 17.04 -31.87 -9.37
N ARG A 2 18.13 -32.32 -8.71
CA ARG A 2 18.32 -32.17 -7.24
C ARG A 2 18.51 -30.72 -6.78
N ASP A 3 19.18 -29.89 -7.55
CA ASP A 3 19.50 -28.50 -7.18
C ASP A 3 18.27 -27.57 -7.22
N CYS A 4 17.28 -27.88 -8.05
CA CYS A 4 16.04 -27.11 -8.16
C CYS A 4 15.12 -27.26 -6.92
N LEU A 5 15.14 -28.40 -6.26
CA LEU A 5 14.35 -28.65 -5.05
C LEU A 5 14.96 -28.01 -3.80
N LEU A 6 16.31 -27.95 -3.72
CA LEU A 6 17.01 -27.27 -2.64
C LEU A 6 16.84 -25.74 -2.70
N SER A 7 16.87 -25.15 -3.89
CA SER A 7 16.66 -23.70 -4.06
C SER A 7 15.24 -23.27 -3.72
N ARG A 8 14.22 -24.08 -4.02
CA ARG A 8 12.84 -23.82 -3.59
C ARG A 8 12.67 -23.88 -2.07
N GLY A 9 13.30 -24.87 -1.42
CA GLY A 9 13.24 -25.00 0.04
C GLY A 9 13.93 -23.85 0.77
N LEU A 10 15.06 -23.35 0.28
CA LEU A 10 15.74 -22.18 0.85
C LEU A 10 14.90 -20.91 0.68
N GLY A 11 14.30 -20.68 -0.48
CA GLY A 11 13.43 -19.53 -0.72
C GLY A 11 12.24 -19.48 0.22
N ASP A 12 11.62 -20.63 0.49
CA ASP A 12 10.50 -20.73 1.44
C ASP A 12 10.95 -20.55 2.91
N VAL A 13 12.13 -20.97 3.28
CA VAL A 13 12.72 -20.73 4.61
C VAL A 13 12.99 -19.25 4.82
N TYR A 14 13.65 -18.57 3.87
CA TYR A 14 13.88 -17.12 3.95
C TYR A 14 12.59 -16.33 3.97
N LYS A 15 11.59 -16.72 3.19
CA LYS A 15 10.28 -16.09 3.20
C LYS A 15 9.58 -16.22 4.56
N ARG A 16 9.63 -17.40 5.17
CA ARG A 16 9.07 -17.63 6.52
C ARG A 16 9.83 -16.88 7.61
N GLN A 17 11.16 -16.83 7.53
CA GLN A 17 11.98 -16.08 8.48
C GLN A 17 11.73 -14.57 8.37
N ALA A 18 11.64 -14.04 7.17
CA ALA A 18 11.28 -12.64 6.95
C ALA A 18 9.88 -12.35 7.49
N GLN A 19 8.91 -13.22 7.23
CA GLN A 19 7.54 -13.08 7.73
C GLN A 19 7.50 -13.10 9.26
N SER A 20 8.21 -14.04 9.90
CA SER A 20 8.30 -14.14 11.36
C SER A 20 8.96 -12.91 12.00
N ALA A 21 10.04 -12.39 11.39
CA ALA A 21 10.67 -11.15 11.83
C ALA A 21 9.74 -9.95 11.72
N PHE A 22 8.95 -9.87 10.63
CA PHE A 22 7.93 -8.84 10.48
C PHE A 22 6.82 -8.95 11.53
N ASP A 23 6.36 -10.15 11.85
CA ASP A 23 5.32 -10.36 12.85
C ASP A 23 5.81 -10.00 14.27
N GLU A 24 7.08 -10.27 14.60
CA GLU A 24 7.70 -9.84 15.86
C GLU A 24 7.85 -8.32 15.94
N ILE A 25 8.31 -7.68 14.85
CA ILE A 25 8.41 -6.23 14.77
C ILE A 25 7.01 -5.59 14.92
N LYS A 26 6.01 -6.13 14.26
CA LYS A 26 4.62 -5.68 14.34
C LYS A 26 4.07 -5.78 15.78
N THR A 27 4.36 -6.88 16.47
CA THR A 27 3.96 -7.08 17.86
C THR A 27 4.66 -6.09 18.80
N ALA A 28 5.96 -5.87 18.59
CA ALA A 28 6.73 -4.90 19.38
C ALA A 28 6.27 -3.45 19.16
N ILE A 29 5.87 -3.11 17.92
CA ILE A 29 5.32 -1.79 17.56
C ILE A 29 3.93 -1.61 18.19
N ALA A 30 3.06 -2.61 18.11
CA ALA A 30 1.73 -2.59 18.72
C ALA A 30 1.78 -2.40 20.25
N GLN A 31 2.80 -2.94 20.90
CA GLN A 31 3.02 -2.75 22.34
C GLN A 31 3.56 -1.35 22.71
N ARG A 32 4.18 -0.64 21.75
CA ARG A 32 4.71 0.71 21.94
C ARG A 32 3.74 1.82 21.49
N GLY A 33 2.75 1.46 20.69
CA GLY A 33 1.71 2.38 20.21
C GLY A 33 0.74 2.68 21.33
N GLY A 34 1.01 3.73 22.11
CA GLY A 34 0.03 4.28 23.02
C GLY A 34 -1.22 4.71 22.23
N ALA A 35 -2.40 4.52 22.80
CA ALA A 35 -3.69 4.94 22.28
C ALA A 35 -3.77 6.49 22.21
N GLY A 36 -3.09 7.08 21.23
CA GLY A 36 -3.30 8.44 20.79
C GLY A 36 -4.37 8.47 19.70
N ALA A 37 -5.11 9.56 19.58
CA ALA A 37 -6.05 9.76 18.49
C ALA A 37 -5.34 9.50 17.15
N SER A 38 -5.98 8.74 16.25
CA SER A 38 -5.43 8.47 14.91
C SER A 38 -5.13 9.78 14.20
N LYS A 39 -3.93 9.90 13.63
CA LYS A 39 -3.51 11.10 12.89
C LYS A 39 -4.21 11.24 11.54
N GLY A 40 -4.88 10.21 11.09
CA GLY A 40 -5.63 10.16 9.84
C GLY A 40 -5.86 8.72 9.38
N ARG A 41 -6.82 8.54 8.47
CA ARG A 41 -7.14 7.24 7.87
C ARG A 41 -6.57 7.13 6.46
N ILE A 42 -5.96 5.99 6.17
CA ILE A 42 -5.33 5.71 4.88
C ILE A 42 -5.81 4.35 4.40
N VAL A 43 -6.30 4.28 3.16
CA VAL A 43 -6.58 2.99 2.49
C VAL A 43 -5.33 2.56 1.74
N LEU A 44 -4.95 1.30 1.87
CA LEU A 44 -3.91 0.67 1.06
C LEU A 44 -4.49 -0.51 0.28
N ALA A 45 -4.19 -0.57 -1.02
CA ALA A 45 -4.60 -1.67 -1.89
C ALA A 45 -3.51 -2.02 -2.91
N THR A 46 -3.34 -3.31 -3.17
CA THR A 46 -2.66 -3.78 -4.38
C THR A 46 -3.71 -3.93 -5.47
N VAL A 47 -3.49 -3.27 -6.60
CA VAL A 47 -4.48 -3.14 -7.67
C VAL A 47 -4.91 -4.47 -8.26
N LYS A 48 -6.08 -4.49 -8.89
CA LYS A 48 -6.64 -5.68 -9.54
C LYS A 48 -5.65 -6.33 -10.52
N GLY A 49 -5.54 -7.65 -10.43
CA GLY A 49 -4.63 -8.46 -11.23
C GLY A 49 -3.21 -8.55 -10.65
N ASP A 50 -2.88 -7.81 -9.60
CA ASP A 50 -1.58 -7.84 -8.96
C ASP A 50 -1.65 -8.54 -7.58
N VAL A 51 -0.76 -9.52 -7.39
CA VAL A 51 -0.69 -10.34 -6.16
C VAL A 51 0.52 -9.99 -5.28
N HIS A 52 1.33 -9.01 -5.70
CA HIS A 52 2.56 -8.62 -5.00
C HIS A 52 2.25 -7.59 -3.94
N ASP A 53 2.20 -8.01 -2.69
CA ASP A 53 1.78 -7.16 -1.56
C ASP A 53 2.89 -6.90 -0.51
N ILE A 54 4.09 -7.44 -0.70
CA ILE A 54 5.19 -7.27 0.26
C ILE A 54 5.52 -5.79 0.48
N GLY A 55 5.68 -5.02 -0.60
CA GLY A 55 5.96 -3.59 -0.53
C GLY A 55 4.85 -2.81 0.18
N LYS A 56 3.60 -3.10 -0.16
CA LYS A 56 2.42 -2.50 0.48
C LYS A 56 2.37 -2.82 1.98
N ASN A 57 2.69 -4.06 2.37
CA ASN A 57 2.69 -4.47 3.77
C ASN A 57 3.79 -3.76 4.58
N ILE A 58 4.94 -3.47 3.97
CA ILE A 58 5.98 -2.65 4.59
C ILE A 58 5.48 -1.22 4.80
N VAL A 59 4.87 -0.62 3.79
CA VAL A 59 4.26 0.72 3.89
C VAL A 59 3.23 0.76 5.01
N LYS A 60 2.34 -0.24 5.08
CA LYS A 60 1.35 -0.38 6.15
C LYS A 60 1.98 -0.32 7.54
N VAL A 61 2.98 -1.18 7.80
CA VAL A 61 3.64 -1.24 9.12
C VAL A 61 4.27 0.10 9.49
N ILE A 62 4.88 0.78 8.53
CA ILE A 62 5.51 2.08 8.75
C ILE A 62 4.45 3.15 9.06
N LEU A 63 3.36 3.23 8.31
CA LEU A 63 2.27 4.16 8.54
C LEU A 63 1.60 3.93 9.90
N GLU A 64 1.32 2.68 10.27
CA GLU A 64 0.78 2.30 11.58
C GLU A 64 1.73 2.74 12.71
N ASN A 65 3.05 2.61 12.52
CA ASN A 65 4.06 3.05 13.49
C ASN A 65 4.09 4.58 13.68
N TYR A 66 3.74 5.34 12.65
CA TYR A 66 3.59 6.80 12.75
C TYR A 66 2.25 7.26 13.33
N GLY A 67 1.35 6.32 13.65
CA GLY A 67 0.08 6.59 14.31
C GLY A 67 -1.09 6.82 13.35
N PHE A 68 -0.96 6.42 12.07
CA PHE A 68 -2.07 6.43 11.12
C PHE A 68 -2.93 5.16 11.25
N GLU A 69 -4.23 5.30 11.05
CA GLU A 69 -5.14 4.17 10.91
C GLU A 69 -5.09 3.67 9.46
N VAL A 70 -4.59 2.45 9.25
CA VAL A 70 -4.44 1.88 7.91
C VAL A 70 -5.50 0.83 7.65
N ILE A 71 -6.33 1.08 6.64
CA ILE A 71 -7.32 0.14 6.12
C ILE A 71 -6.69 -0.59 4.94
N ASP A 72 -6.25 -1.81 5.18
CA ASP A 72 -5.59 -2.64 4.18
C ASP A 72 -6.61 -3.53 3.47
N LEU A 73 -6.85 -3.28 2.19
CA LEU A 73 -7.76 -4.07 1.36
C LEU A 73 -7.13 -5.35 0.80
N GLY A 74 -5.82 -5.52 1.01
CA GLY A 74 -5.10 -6.69 0.52
C GLY A 74 -4.60 -6.54 -0.91
N ARG A 75 -4.68 -7.62 -1.68
CA ARG A 75 -4.16 -7.75 -3.05
C ARG A 75 -5.27 -8.12 -4.02
N ASP A 76 -5.02 -7.89 -5.31
CA ASP A 76 -6.00 -8.17 -6.38
C ASP A 76 -7.35 -7.51 -6.11
N VAL A 77 -7.30 -6.24 -5.66
CA VAL A 77 -8.48 -5.53 -5.17
C VAL A 77 -9.27 -4.94 -6.33
N PRO A 78 -10.57 -5.28 -6.47
CA PRO A 78 -11.43 -4.68 -7.48
C PRO A 78 -11.55 -3.16 -7.30
N VAL A 79 -11.69 -2.45 -8.41
CA VAL A 79 -11.84 -0.97 -8.44
C VAL A 79 -13.00 -0.52 -7.56
N GLU A 80 -14.13 -1.20 -7.67
CA GLU A 80 -15.37 -0.91 -6.94
C GLU A 80 -15.15 -0.99 -5.44
N THR A 81 -14.42 -1.99 -4.97
CA THR A 81 -14.11 -2.18 -3.54
C THR A 81 -13.28 -1.02 -2.98
N VAL A 82 -12.33 -0.50 -3.74
CA VAL A 82 -11.56 0.68 -3.33
C VAL A 82 -12.48 1.88 -3.19
N VAL A 83 -13.30 2.16 -4.21
CA VAL A 83 -14.22 3.31 -4.25
C VAL A 83 -15.24 3.25 -3.10
N GLU A 84 -15.84 2.08 -2.88
CA GLU A 84 -16.81 1.87 -1.80
C GLU A 84 -16.17 2.08 -0.43
N THR A 85 -14.99 1.50 -0.20
CA THR A 85 -14.29 1.66 1.08
C THR A 85 -13.93 3.12 1.37
N VAL A 86 -13.43 3.84 0.38
CA VAL A 86 -13.10 5.27 0.53
C VAL A 86 -14.34 6.07 0.90
N ARG A 87 -15.46 5.79 0.24
CA ARG A 87 -16.75 6.46 0.51
C ARG A 87 -17.31 6.13 1.90
N GLU A 88 -17.35 4.83 2.26
CA GLU A 88 -17.95 4.37 3.51
C GLU A 88 -17.14 4.76 4.75
N LYS A 89 -15.83 4.80 4.62
CA LYS A 89 -14.91 5.07 5.74
C LYS A 89 -14.46 6.52 5.81
N ASP A 90 -14.91 7.37 4.89
CA ASP A 90 -14.52 8.79 4.81
C ASP A 90 -12.99 8.94 4.83
N VAL A 91 -12.35 8.32 3.85
CA VAL A 91 -10.89 8.26 3.75
C VAL A 91 -10.38 9.30 2.77
N HIS A 92 -9.42 10.10 3.20
CA HIS A 92 -8.87 11.20 2.40
C HIS A 92 -7.53 10.88 1.73
N LEU A 93 -6.88 9.77 2.07
CA LEU A 93 -5.63 9.34 1.43
C LEU A 93 -5.68 7.87 1.05
N VAL A 94 -5.44 7.59 -0.23
CA VAL A 94 -5.44 6.24 -0.81
C VAL A 94 -4.04 5.92 -1.34
N GLY A 95 -3.48 4.80 -0.93
CA GLY A 95 -2.22 4.27 -1.46
C GLY A 95 -2.46 3.05 -2.35
N LEU A 96 -2.05 3.13 -3.60
CA LEU A 96 -2.15 2.04 -4.57
C LEU A 96 -0.78 1.47 -4.90
N SER A 97 -0.69 0.14 -4.97
CA SER A 97 0.54 -0.59 -5.28
C SER A 97 0.38 -1.46 -6.52
N ALA A 98 1.38 -1.41 -7.42
CA ALA A 98 1.50 -2.32 -8.55
C ALA A 98 2.97 -2.69 -8.80
N LEU A 99 3.24 -3.97 -9.04
CA LEU A 99 4.59 -4.48 -9.33
C LEU A 99 4.77 -4.91 -10.79
N MET A 100 3.68 -5.11 -11.54
CA MET A 100 3.71 -5.55 -12.92
C MET A 100 3.25 -4.44 -13.88
N THR A 101 3.89 -4.34 -15.04
CA THR A 101 3.48 -3.40 -16.08
C THR A 101 2.08 -3.67 -16.62
N THR A 102 1.65 -4.93 -16.60
CA THR A 102 0.32 -5.38 -17.02
C THR A 102 -0.80 -4.88 -16.11
N THR A 103 -0.50 -4.57 -14.84
CA THR A 103 -1.46 -4.10 -13.85
C THR A 103 -1.53 -2.58 -13.72
N LEU A 104 -0.68 -1.85 -14.43
CA LEU A 104 -0.70 -0.38 -14.46
C LEU A 104 -2.03 0.18 -14.99
N LYS A 105 -2.66 -0.53 -15.93
CA LYS A 105 -3.98 -0.14 -16.43
C LYS A 105 -5.06 -0.22 -15.34
N SER A 106 -5.01 -1.23 -14.49
CA SER A 106 -5.93 -1.35 -13.35
C SER A 106 -5.73 -0.24 -12.33
N MET A 107 -4.49 0.24 -12.16
CA MET A 107 -4.20 1.42 -11.33
C MET A 107 -4.82 2.68 -11.91
N GLU A 108 -4.65 2.93 -13.21
CA GLU A 108 -5.27 4.04 -13.92
C GLU A 108 -6.80 4.01 -13.81
N GLU A 109 -7.42 2.85 -14.02
CA GLU A 109 -8.86 2.65 -13.88
C GLU A 109 -9.35 2.94 -12.45
N THR A 110 -8.58 2.56 -11.43
CA THR A 110 -8.90 2.82 -10.02
C THR A 110 -8.86 4.33 -9.72
N ILE A 111 -7.83 5.03 -10.17
CA ILE A 111 -7.70 6.49 -9.99
C ILE A 111 -8.84 7.22 -10.72
N ALA A 112 -9.11 6.83 -11.97
CA ALA A 112 -10.20 7.42 -12.74
C ALA A 112 -11.57 7.22 -12.06
N ALA A 113 -11.81 6.05 -11.47
CA ALA A 113 -13.05 5.76 -10.76
C ALA A 113 -13.19 6.58 -9.47
N LEU A 114 -12.11 6.78 -8.71
CA LEU A 114 -12.10 7.65 -7.53
C LEU A 114 -12.44 9.09 -7.90
N HIS A 115 -11.83 9.62 -8.96
CA HIS A 115 -12.11 10.96 -9.48
C HIS A 115 -13.57 11.09 -10.00
N ALA A 116 -14.05 10.09 -10.75
CA ALA A 116 -15.42 10.07 -11.26
C ALA A 116 -16.47 10.04 -10.14
N ALA A 117 -16.15 9.37 -9.03
CA ALA A 117 -17.00 9.33 -7.85
C ALA A 117 -16.99 10.65 -7.05
N LYS A 118 -16.16 11.63 -7.44
CA LYS A 118 -16.02 12.95 -6.79
C LYS A 118 -15.76 12.84 -5.28
N LEU A 119 -14.97 11.84 -4.89
CA LEU A 119 -14.56 11.65 -3.51
C LEU A 119 -13.45 12.65 -3.17
N ASP A 120 -13.54 13.25 -1.98
CA ASP A 120 -12.50 14.14 -1.47
C ASP A 120 -11.33 13.32 -0.92
N CYS A 121 -10.63 12.64 -1.82
CA CYS A 121 -9.46 11.84 -1.49
C CYS A 121 -8.31 12.12 -2.44
N LYS A 122 -7.10 11.99 -1.92
CA LYS A 122 -5.85 12.07 -2.65
C LYS A 122 -5.26 10.69 -2.86
N VAL A 123 -4.56 10.50 -3.96
CA VAL A 123 -4.01 9.20 -4.34
C VAL A 123 -2.49 9.27 -4.41
N MET A 124 -1.83 8.43 -3.63
CA MET A 124 -0.42 8.12 -3.78
C MET A 124 -0.23 6.75 -4.42
N VAL A 125 0.73 6.63 -5.31
CA VAL A 125 1.05 5.39 -6.00
C VAL A 125 2.49 4.97 -5.74
N GLY A 126 2.71 3.66 -5.67
CA GLY A 126 4.04 3.09 -5.47
C GLY A 126 4.16 1.72 -6.13
N GLY A 127 5.39 1.32 -6.42
CA GLY A 127 5.72 0.03 -7.00
C GLY A 127 6.91 0.08 -7.94
N ALA A 128 7.55 -1.08 -8.16
CA ALA A 128 8.83 -1.13 -8.87
C ALA A 128 8.75 -0.76 -10.36
N VAL A 129 7.57 -0.81 -10.97
CA VAL A 129 7.36 -0.50 -12.39
C VAL A 129 6.87 0.92 -12.63
N LEU A 130 6.65 1.68 -11.55
CA LEU A 130 6.17 3.06 -11.61
C LEU A 130 7.31 4.04 -11.71
N THR A 131 7.07 5.11 -12.46
CA THR A 131 7.93 6.31 -12.51
C THR A 131 7.12 7.54 -12.14
N PRO A 132 7.76 8.62 -11.70
CA PRO A 132 7.06 9.88 -11.42
C PRO A 132 6.23 10.38 -12.59
N GLU A 133 6.78 10.29 -13.81
CA GLU A 133 6.12 10.76 -15.04
C GLU A 133 4.86 9.92 -15.34
N TYR A 134 4.91 8.61 -15.07
CA TYR A 134 3.74 7.76 -15.26
C TYR A 134 2.68 8.03 -14.20
N ALA A 135 3.08 8.24 -12.95
CA ALA A 135 2.16 8.60 -11.87
C ALA A 135 1.38 9.88 -12.18
N GLU A 136 2.09 10.93 -12.66
CA GLU A 136 1.46 12.17 -13.11
C GLU A 136 0.50 11.94 -14.29
N LYS A 137 0.90 11.15 -15.28
CA LYS A 137 0.09 10.82 -16.45
C LYS A 137 -1.24 10.15 -16.10
N ILE A 138 -1.25 9.27 -15.10
CA ILE A 138 -2.47 8.56 -14.65
C ILE A 138 -3.30 9.36 -13.64
N GLY A 139 -2.88 10.56 -13.29
CA GLY A 139 -3.60 11.47 -12.40
C GLY A 139 -3.43 11.15 -10.92
N ALA A 140 -2.34 10.50 -10.53
CA ALA A 140 -1.98 10.34 -9.12
C ALA A 140 -1.48 11.67 -8.55
N ASP A 141 -1.82 11.96 -7.29
CA ASP A 141 -1.36 13.17 -6.61
C ASP A 141 0.10 13.05 -6.17
N TRP A 142 0.54 11.85 -5.80
CA TRP A 142 1.92 11.58 -5.39
C TRP A 142 2.44 10.23 -5.89
N TYR A 143 3.75 10.24 -6.15
CA TYR A 143 4.54 9.04 -6.37
C TYR A 143 5.43 8.77 -5.15
N ALA A 144 5.35 7.58 -4.59
CA ALA A 144 6.22 7.13 -3.52
C ALA A 144 7.18 6.06 -4.04
N LYS A 145 8.45 6.41 -4.11
CA LYS A 145 9.53 5.51 -4.55
C LYS A 145 9.78 4.37 -3.55
N ASP A 146 9.56 4.64 -2.27
CA ASP A 146 9.78 3.69 -1.18
C ASP A 146 8.80 3.93 -0.01
N ALA A 147 8.85 3.02 0.96
CA ALA A 147 7.94 3.06 2.10
C ALA A 147 8.18 4.27 3.03
N LYS A 148 9.41 4.79 3.10
CA LYS A 148 9.71 6.00 3.86
C LYS A 148 9.04 7.20 3.21
N GLN A 149 9.17 7.33 1.90
CA GLN A 149 8.54 8.44 1.16
C GLN A 149 7.02 8.39 1.27
N SER A 150 6.41 7.18 1.27
CA SER A 150 4.98 7.03 1.53
C SER A 150 4.57 7.59 2.90
N ALA A 151 5.38 7.38 3.92
CA ALA A 151 5.13 7.92 5.25
C ALA A 151 5.35 9.44 5.32
N ASP A 152 6.33 9.97 4.61
CA ASP A 152 6.59 11.41 4.55
C ASP A 152 5.44 12.14 3.83
N ILE A 153 4.92 11.58 2.73
CA ILE A 153 3.72 12.07 2.04
C ILE A 153 2.51 12.08 2.99
N ALA A 154 2.28 10.99 3.72
CA ALA A 154 1.16 10.93 4.65
C ALA A 154 1.27 11.97 5.77
N LYS A 155 2.46 12.20 6.32
CA LYS A 155 2.70 13.23 7.33
C LYS A 155 2.44 14.64 6.78
N GLU A 156 2.93 14.93 5.58
CA GLU A 156 2.72 16.21 4.92
C GLU A 156 1.23 16.45 4.68
N PHE A 157 0.52 15.43 4.19
CA PHE A 157 -0.91 15.52 3.90
C PHE A 157 -1.76 15.75 5.15
N PHE A 158 -1.49 15.05 6.24
CA PHE A 158 -2.25 15.18 7.49
C PHE A 158 -1.69 16.23 8.46
N GLY A 159 -0.59 16.89 8.12
CA GLY A 159 0.05 17.91 8.96
C GLY A 159 0.63 17.35 10.26
N ALA A 160 1.16 16.11 10.23
CA ALA A 160 1.52 15.33 11.42
C ALA A 160 3.05 15.13 11.59
#